data_73134816456e5749266c3e97601dcee2
#
_entry.id   73134816456e5749266c3e97601dcee2
#
_cell.length_a   1.000
_cell.length_b   1.000
_cell.length_c   1.000
_cell.angle_alpha   90.00
_cell.angle_beta   90.00
_cell.angle_gamma   90.00
#
_symmetry.space_group_name_H-M   'P 1'
#
loop_
_entity.id
_entity.type
_entity.pdbx_description
1 polymer ?
#
loop_
_entity_poly.entity_id
_entity_poly.type
_entity_poly.pdbx_seq_one_letter_code
_entity_poly.pdbx_strand_id
1 'polypeptide(L)'
;LATNVAESSVTLPGVRVVIDSGLAREPRYDPNSGFSRLDVVNIAQASADQRAGRAGRVAEGWAYRLWPESQRLEPQRRPEIAQVELASLVLELAAWGSDSLRFVDAPPLGALSAARDLLHRLGALDTGLAITALGRKMLAIGTHPRLAAMLLSTRDDAETALACDLAALLEARDPIRAMPGSGRSDALATRWQALAAFRNGRTPAEASRSSLQAIDAAAAQWRRRLRCDAKPAQSA
;
A
#
# COMPACT_ATOMS: atom_id res chain seq x y z
N LEU A 1 20.34 -3.89 -10.89
CA LEU A 1 19.02 -3.27 -10.84
C LEU A 1 18.75 -2.73 -9.43
N ALA A 2 18.20 -1.50 -9.34
CA ALA A 2 17.85 -0.88 -8.08
C ALA A 2 16.50 -0.18 -8.20
N THR A 3 15.87 0.05 -7.05
CA THR A 3 14.67 0.88 -6.91
C THR A 3 15.07 2.26 -6.39
N ASN A 4 14.09 3.13 -6.15
CA ASN A 4 14.30 4.45 -5.53
C ASN A 4 14.95 4.38 -4.12
N VAL A 5 15.02 3.22 -3.47
CA VAL A 5 15.81 3.02 -2.24
C VAL A 5 17.29 3.35 -2.45
N ALA A 6 17.84 3.07 -3.65
CA ALA A 6 19.22 3.42 -3.98
C ALA A 6 19.46 4.91 -4.20
N GLU A 7 18.40 5.71 -4.29
CA GLU A 7 18.48 7.16 -4.50
C GLU A 7 19.04 7.90 -3.27
N SER A 8 18.59 7.56 -2.06
CA SER A 8 18.96 8.27 -0.83
C SER A 8 19.57 7.40 0.26
N SER A 9 19.09 6.18 0.44
CA SER A 9 19.30 5.39 1.67
C SER A 9 20.52 4.48 1.65
N VAL A 10 21.03 4.08 0.49
CA VAL A 10 22.11 3.11 0.37
C VAL A 10 23.29 3.68 -0.40
N THR A 11 24.46 3.64 0.23
CA THR A 11 25.72 3.93 -0.48
C THR A 11 26.27 2.62 -1.01
N LEU A 12 26.21 2.45 -2.34
CA LEU A 12 26.84 1.31 -3.01
C LEU A 12 28.29 1.71 -3.35
N PRO A 13 29.31 1.05 -2.77
CA PRO A 13 30.68 1.36 -3.11
C PRO A 13 30.99 0.96 -4.56
N GLY A 14 31.82 1.76 -5.23
CA GLY A 14 32.33 1.41 -6.57
C GLY A 14 31.36 1.62 -7.74
N VAL A 15 30.19 2.22 -7.52
CA VAL A 15 29.29 2.57 -8.63
C VAL A 15 29.88 3.74 -9.41
N ARG A 16 30.21 3.49 -10.69
CA ARG A 16 30.80 4.47 -11.63
C ARG A 16 29.87 4.80 -12.80
N VAL A 17 28.84 3.98 -13.00
CA VAL A 17 27.87 4.18 -14.07
C VAL A 17 26.45 4.02 -13.52
N VAL A 18 25.62 4.99 -13.82
CA VAL A 18 24.16 4.95 -13.54
C VAL A 18 23.41 4.99 -14.85
N ILE A 19 22.50 4.05 -15.06
CA ILE A 19 21.53 4.05 -16.18
C ILE A 19 20.17 4.27 -15.55
N ASP A 20 19.56 5.43 -15.80
CA ASP A 20 18.31 5.85 -15.17
C ASP A 20 17.15 5.81 -16.18
N SER A 21 16.12 5.03 -15.84
CA SER A 21 14.90 4.93 -16.66
C SER A 21 14.00 6.17 -16.60
N GLY A 22 14.24 7.08 -15.66
CA GLY A 22 13.35 8.21 -15.40
C GLY A 22 12.04 7.83 -14.69
N LEU A 23 11.95 6.59 -14.18
CA LEU A 23 10.73 6.08 -13.58
C LEU A 23 10.94 5.75 -12.09
N ALA A 24 9.87 5.90 -11.31
CA ALA A 24 9.77 5.45 -9.92
C ALA A 24 8.42 4.80 -9.66
N ARG A 25 8.33 4.04 -8.57
CA ARG A 25 7.05 3.61 -8.02
C ARG A 25 6.73 4.46 -6.81
N GLU A 26 5.58 5.10 -6.84
CA GLU A 26 5.12 5.97 -5.77
C GLU A 26 3.72 5.58 -5.31
N PRO A 27 3.44 5.64 -3.99
CA PRO A 27 2.08 5.44 -3.51
C PRO A 27 1.20 6.60 -3.98
N ARG A 28 0.06 6.26 -4.59
CA ARG A 28 -0.98 7.21 -4.99
C ARG A 28 -2.33 6.74 -4.50
N TYR A 29 -3.09 7.66 -3.97
CA TYR A 29 -4.47 7.40 -3.58
C TYR A 29 -5.34 7.18 -4.82
N ASP A 30 -6.07 6.06 -4.84
CA ASP A 30 -7.06 5.75 -5.85
C ASP A 30 -8.47 5.98 -5.28
N PRO A 31 -9.18 7.05 -5.70
CA PRO A 31 -10.51 7.36 -5.17
C PRO A 31 -11.54 6.26 -5.42
N ASN A 32 -11.36 5.46 -6.49
CA ASN A 32 -12.31 4.41 -6.86
C ASN A 32 -12.25 3.20 -5.92
N SER A 33 -11.05 2.82 -5.52
CA SER A 33 -10.85 1.71 -4.56
C SER A 33 -10.86 2.18 -3.11
N GLY A 34 -10.55 3.46 -2.85
CA GLY A 34 -10.39 4.03 -1.51
C GLY A 34 -9.09 3.60 -0.83
N PHE A 35 -8.12 3.04 -1.57
CA PHE A 35 -6.80 2.64 -1.08
C PHE A 35 -5.70 3.33 -1.86
N SER A 36 -4.52 3.41 -1.25
CA SER A 36 -3.32 3.82 -1.97
C SER A 36 -2.69 2.62 -2.68
N ARG A 37 -2.24 2.81 -3.92
CA ARG A 37 -1.51 1.81 -4.69
C ARG A 37 -0.20 2.38 -5.21
N LEU A 38 0.75 1.49 -5.53
CA LEU A 38 2.02 1.88 -6.13
C LEU A 38 1.85 2.03 -7.64
N ASP A 39 1.89 3.27 -8.12
CA ASP A 39 1.88 3.59 -9.53
C ASP A 39 3.29 3.87 -10.06
N VAL A 40 3.51 3.55 -11.33
CA VAL A 40 4.74 3.93 -12.03
C VAL A 40 4.58 5.36 -12.54
N VAL A 41 5.49 6.23 -12.11
CA VAL A 41 5.46 7.66 -12.43
C VAL A 41 6.82 8.13 -12.92
N ASN A 42 6.85 9.27 -13.62
CA ASN A 42 8.09 9.97 -13.91
C ASN A 42 8.70 10.52 -12.62
N ILE A 43 10.03 10.45 -12.53
CA ILE A 43 10.76 11.03 -11.39
C ILE A 43 10.81 12.55 -11.47
N ALA A 44 11.10 13.19 -10.34
CA ALA A 44 11.44 14.60 -10.32
C ALA A 44 12.88 14.85 -10.76
N GLN A 45 13.19 16.09 -11.19
CA GLN A 45 14.54 16.50 -11.56
C GLN A 45 15.53 16.29 -10.40
N ALA A 46 15.16 16.66 -9.19
CA ALA A 46 15.98 16.43 -7.99
C ALA A 46 16.34 14.94 -7.80
N SER A 47 15.39 14.03 -8.06
CA SER A 47 15.65 12.59 -8.00
C SER A 47 16.63 12.14 -9.10
N ALA A 48 16.47 12.65 -10.32
CA ALA A 48 17.40 12.37 -11.42
C ALA A 48 18.84 12.82 -11.08
N ASP A 49 18.98 13.98 -10.48
CA ASP A 49 20.29 14.54 -10.08
C ASP A 49 20.90 13.74 -8.91
N GLN A 50 20.10 13.32 -7.91
CA GLN A 50 20.55 12.44 -6.84
C GLN A 50 21.03 11.08 -7.36
N ARG A 51 20.29 10.49 -8.31
CA ARG A 51 20.67 9.22 -8.94
C ARG A 51 21.96 9.36 -9.73
N ALA A 52 22.09 10.42 -10.53
CA ALA A 52 23.31 10.73 -11.27
C ALA A 52 24.52 10.91 -10.32
N GLY A 53 24.33 11.60 -9.20
CA GLY A 53 25.35 11.78 -8.17
C GLY A 53 25.86 10.48 -7.55
N ARG A 54 25.16 9.35 -7.71
CA ARG A 54 25.67 8.04 -7.26
C ARG A 54 26.84 7.53 -8.09
N ALA A 55 26.89 7.87 -9.39
CA ALA A 55 28.00 7.48 -10.24
C ALA A 55 29.28 8.27 -9.89
N GLY A 56 29.14 9.55 -9.53
CA GLY A 56 30.26 10.45 -9.25
C GLY A 56 30.68 10.54 -7.78
N ARG A 57 30.23 9.65 -6.89
CA ARG A 57 30.39 9.83 -5.43
C ARG A 57 31.83 9.66 -4.94
N VAL A 58 32.61 8.78 -5.51
CA VAL A 58 33.99 8.43 -5.08
C VAL A 58 35.05 8.77 -6.13
N ALA A 59 34.66 8.85 -7.39
CA ALA A 59 35.51 9.21 -8.50
C ALA A 59 34.65 9.59 -9.70
N GLU A 60 35.26 10.10 -10.77
CA GLU A 60 34.56 10.41 -12.02
C GLU A 60 33.71 9.23 -12.51
N GLY A 61 32.45 9.51 -12.89
CA GLY A 61 31.47 8.51 -13.32
C GLY A 61 30.52 9.07 -14.37
N TRP A 62 29.68 8.19 -14.90
CA TRP A 62 28.75 8.50 -16.00
C TRP A 62 27.32 8.22 -15.60
N ALA A 63 26.38 9.12 -15.98
CA ALA A 63 24.95 8.94 -15.81
C ALA A 63 24.27 9.03 -17.17
N TYR A 64 23.60 7.93 -17.56
CA TYR A 64 22.82 7.83 -18.78
C TYR A 64 21.33 7.93 -18.46
N ARG A 65 20.68 8.98 -18.96
CA ARG A 65 19.24 9.23 -18.80
C ARG A 65 18.50 8.65 -20.00
N LEU A 66 17.57 7.72 -19.77
CA LEU A 66 16.84 7.00 -20.81
C LEU A 66 15.53 7.70 -21.21
N TRP A 67 15.50 9.05 -21.16
CA TRP A 67 14.37 9.85 -21.63
C TRP A 67 14.86 10.99 -22.52
N PRO A 68 13.99 11.52 -23.40
CA PRO A 68 14.38 12.62 -24.30
C PRO A 68 14.78 13.88 -23.52
N GLU A 69 15.74 14.64 -24.02
CA GLU A 69 16.16 15.90 -23.43
C GLU A 69 15.02 16.94 -23.40
N SER A 70 14.07 16.83 -24.34
CA SER A 70 12.87 17.65 -24.38
C SER A 70 11.86 17.35 -23.26
N GLN A 71 11.98 16.20 -22.60
CA GLN A 71 11.08 15.83 -21.49
C GLN A 71 11.42 16.66 -20.25
N ARG A 72 10.51 17.55 -19.89
CA ARG A 72 10.63 18.32 -18.65
C ARG A 72 10.13 17.48 -17.48
N LEU A 73 10.97 17.35 -16.46
CA LEU A 73 10.61 16.74 -15.18
C LEU A 73 10.12 17.83 -14.22
N GLU A 74 9.23 17.46 -13.30
CA GLU A 74 8.89 18.34 -12.18
C GLU A 74 10.16 18.64 -11.35
N PRO A 75 10.35 19.86 -10.85
CA PRO A 75 11.57 20.21 -10.12
C PRO A 75 11.81 19.34 -8.90
N GLN A 76 10.76 19.07 -8.11
CA GLN A 76 10.81 18.31 -6.86
C GLN A 76 9.66 17.29 -6.78
N ARG A 77 9.91 16.23 -6.04
CA ARG A 77 8.88 15.23 -5.71
C ARG A 77 7.85 15.84 -4.76
N ARG A 78 6.58 15.59 -5.01
CA ARG A 78 5.52 15.96 -4.07
C ARG A 78 5.66 15.13 -2.79
N PRO A 79 5.50 15.72 -1.60
CA PRO A 79 5.49 14.98 -0.35
C PRO A 79 4.44 13.87 -0.35
N GLU A 80 4.75 12.72 0.25
CA GLU A 80 3.85 11.57 0.30
C GLU A 80 2.53 11.92 0.99
N ILE A 81 2.58 12.73 2.07
CA ILE A 81 1.40 13.19 2.82
C ILE A 81 0.38 13.95 1.95
N ALA A 82 0.83 14.53 0.83
CA ALA A 82 -0.05 15.21 -0.13
C ALA A 82 -0.65 14.27 -1.20
N GLN A 83 -0.25 12.99 -1.23
CA GLN A 83 -0.58 12.07 -2.31
C GLN A 83 -1.32 10.81 -1.85
N VAL A 84 -1.26 10.49 -0.55
CA VAL A 84 -1.87 9.28 0.02
C VAL A 84 -3.16 9.60 0.77
N GLU A 85 -3.93 8.57 1.03
CA GLU A 85 -5.10 8.64 1.89
C GLU A 85 -4.66 8.78 3.36
N LEU A 86 -5.34 9.65 4.14
CA LEU A 86 -4.87 10.05 5.46
C LEU A 86 -5.65 9.42 6.64
N ALA A 87 -6.56 8.48 6.43
CA ALA A 87 -7.38 7.94 7.53
C ALA A 87 -6.53 7.24 8.60
N SER A 88 -5.50 6.50 8.22
CA SER A 88 -4.60 5.88 9.19
C SER A 88 -3.88 6.94 10.05
N LEU A 89 -3.35 7.98 9.41
CA LEU A 89 -2.69 9.09 10.10
C LEU A 89 -3.67 9.81 11.05
N VAL A 90 -4.87 10.14 10.57
CA VAL A 90 -5.88 10.84 11.40
C VAL A 90 -6.31 10.00 12.58
N LEU A 91 -6.44 8.68 12.42
CA LEU A 91 -6.77 7.77 13.52
C LEU A 91 -5.66 7.73 14.58
N GLU A 92 -4.39 7.71 14.16
CA GLU A 92 -3.24 7.79 15.06
C GLU A 92 -3.17 9.13 15.80
N LEU A 93 -3.38 10.25 15.10
CA LEU A 93 -3.44 11.58 15.70
C LEU A 93 -4.56 11.69 16.74
N ALA A 94 -5.74 11.15 16.45
CA ALA A 94 -6.85 11.11 17.41
C ALA A 94 -6.54 10.25 18.63
N ALA A 95 -5.78 9.15 18.46
CA ALA A 95 -5.32 8.32 19.58
C ALA A 95 -4.23 9.01 20.41
N TRP A 96 -3.38 9.80 19.78
CA TRP A 96 -2.36 10.59 20.44
C TRP A 96 -2.96 11.72 21.28
N GLY A 97 -4.12 12.22 20.90
CA GLY A 97 -4.86 13.24 21.65
C GLY A 97 -4.32 14.67 21.46
N SER A 98 -3.57 14.91 20.39
CA SER A 98 -3.09 16.25 20.03
C SER A 98 -3.21 16.48 18.53
N ASP A 99 -3.77 17.61 18.17
CA ASP A 99 -3.88 18.14 16.82
C ASP A 99 -2.80 19.19 16.50
N SER A 100 -1.93 19.49 17.49
CA SER A 100 -0.88 20.52 17.39
C SER A 100 0.46 19.99 16.89
N LEU A 101 0.53 18.77 16.34
CA LEU A 101 1.76 18.22 15.80
C LEU A 101 2.23 19.02 14.57
N ARG A 102 3.50 19.37 14.56
CA ARG A 102 4.14 20.05 13.45
C ARG A 102 4.64 19.04 12.43
N PHE A 103 4.15 19.15 11.21
CA PHE A 103 4.62 18.39 10.06
C PHE A 103 5.62 19.23 9.26
N VAL A 104 6.61 18.60 8.64
CA VAL A 104 7.51 19.27 7.68
C VAL A 104 6.71 19.85 6.52
N ASP A 105 5.81 19.01 5.96
CA ASP A 105 4.82 19.40 4.97
C ASP A 105 3.43 19.20 5.57
N ALA A 106 2.64 20.26 5.60
CA ALA A 106 1.30 20.19 6.17
C ALA A 106 0.39 19.28 5.31
N PRO A 107 -0.39 18.38 5.95
CA PRO A 107 -1.36 17.57 5.22
C PRO A 107 -2.43 18.46 4.58
N PRO A 108 -2.90 18.17 3.34
CA PRO A 108 -3.94 18.95 2.68
C PRO A 108 -5.24 18.93 3.48
N LEU A 109 -5.85 20.10 3.70
CA LEU A 109 -7.07 20.24 4.50
C LEU A 109 -8.22 19.38 3.97
N GLY A 110 -8.38 19.31 2.64
CA GLY A 110 -9.41 18.47 2.01
C GLY A 110 -9.19 16.97 2.27
N ALA A 111 -7.95 16.49 2.26
CA ALA A 111 -7.62 15.11 2.57
C ALA A 111 -7.85 14.78 4.06
N LEU A 112 -7.52 15.73 4.95
CA LEU A 112 -7.84 15.60 6.39
C LEU A 112 -9.34 15.53 6.65
N SER A 113 -10.13 16.40 6.00
CA SER A 113 -11.60 16.39 6.12
C SER A 113 -12.17 15.05 5.65
N ALA A 114 -11.77 14.60 4.46
CA ALA A 114 -12.22 13.32 3.91
C ALA A 114 -11.85 12.12 4.81
N ALA A 115 -10.67 12.15 5.41
CA ALA A 115 -10.23 11.12 6.36
C ALA A 115 -11.05 11.13 7.65
N ARG A 116 -11.36 12.31 8.21
CA ARG A 116 -12.22 12.47 9.39
C ARG A 116 -13.65 11.99 9.12
N ASP A 117 -14.21 12.36 7.98
CA ASP A 117 -15.55 11.92 7.56
C ASP A 117 -15.61 10.40 7.38
N LEU A 118 -14.58 9.80 6.81
CA LEU A 118 -14.46 8.36 6.69
C LEU A 118 -14.42 7.70 8.08
N LEU A 119 -13.54 8.14 8.96
CA LEU A 119 -13.38 7.56 10.29
C LEU A 119 -14.63 7.73 11.16
N HIS A 120 -15.34 8.86 11.02
CA HIS A 120 -16.63 9.06 11.67
C HIS A 120 -17.68 8.05 11.16
N ARG A 121 -17.80 7.88 9.83
CA ARG A 121 -18.71 6.86 9.24
C ARG A 121 -18.38 5.44 9.63
N LEU A 122 -17.09 5.12 9.86
CA LEU A 122 -16.66 3.82 10.36
C LEU A 122 -16.84 3.67 11.87
N GLY A 123 -17.32 4.71 12.58
CA GLY A 123 -17.47 4.71 14.03
C GLY A 123 -16.15 4.77 14.81
N ALA A 124 -15.03 5.06 14.13
CA ALA A 124 -13.72 5.19 14.74
C ALA A 124 -13.53 6.51 15.50
N LEU A 125 -14.20 7.58 15.03
CA LEU A 125 -14.26 8.88 15.68
C LEU A 125 -15.71 9.20 16.04
N ASP A 126 -15.91 9.93 17.13
CA ASP A 126 -17.20 10.50 17.50
C ASP A 126 -17.45 11.84 16.78
N THR A 127 -18.57 12.50 17.09
CA THR A 127 -18.95 13.82 16.53
C THR A 127 -17.99 14.94 16.94
N GLY A 128 -17.27 14.79 18.05
CA GLY A 128 -16.23 15.71 18.52
C GLY A 128 -14.84 15.40 17.97
N LEU A 129 -14.72 14.44 17.04
CA LEU A 129 -13.47 13.94 16.46
C LEU A 129 -12.56 13.22 17.46
N ALA A 130 -13.06 12.87 18.64
CA ALA A 130 -12.32 12.05 19.60
C ALA A 130 -12.38 10.56 19.19
N ILE A 131 -11.30 9.83 19.48
CA ILE A 131 -11.22 8.39 19.15
C ILE A 131 -12.17 7.58 20.05
N THR A 132 -13.00 6.75 19.42
CA THR A 132 -13.93 5.85 20.11
C THR A 132 -13.23 4.58 20.62
N ALA A 133 -13.94 3.76 21.44
CA ALA A 133 -13.47 2.43 21.81
C ALA A 133 -13.26 1.52 20.58
N LEU A 134 -14.11 1.65 19.54
CA LEU A 134 -13.97 0.94 18.27
C LEU A 134 -12.74 1.43 17.50
N GLY A 135 -12.53 2.76 17.46
CA GLY A 135 -11.34 3.35 16.82
C GLY A 135 -10.03 2.84 17.45
N ARG A 136 -9.97 2.71 18.76
CA ARG A 136 -8.80 2.12 19.46
C ARG A 136 -8.59 0.65 19.08
N LYS A 137 -9.67 -0.14 18.94
CA LYS A 137 -9.57 -1.51 18.44
C LYS A 137 -9.06 -1.56 17.01
N MET A 138 -9.57 -0.68 16.13
CA MET A 138 -9.08 -0.59 14.74
C MET A 138 -7.58 -0.26 14.69
N LEU A 139 -7.13 0.70 15.49
CA LEU A 139 -5.72 1.06 15.59
C LEU A 139 -4.86 -0.12 16.05
N ALA A 140 -5.32 -0.87 17.06
CA ALA A 140 -4.62 -2.04 17.57
C ALA A 140 -4.48 -3.18 16.55
N ILE A 141 -5.41 -3.29 15.59
CA ILE A 141 -5.29 -4.23 14.46
C ILE A 141 -4.11 -3.87 13.55
N GLY A 142 -3.82 -2.58 13.34
CA GLY A 142 -2.63 -2.12 12.62
C GLY A 142 -2.71 -2.33 11.11
N THR A 143 -3.91 -2.22 10.53
CA THR A 143 -4.15 -2.15 9.09
C THR A 143 -4.97 -0.90 8.74
N HIS A 144 -5.22 -0.68 7.46
CA HIS A 144 -6.05 0.44 7.01
C HIS A 144 -7.43 0.43 7.71
N PRO A 145 -7.96 1.58 8.21
CA PRO A 145 -9.19 1.63 9.01
C PRO A 145 -10.40 0.95 8.35
N ARG A 146 -10.54 0.99 7.02
CA ARG A 146 -11.61 0.26 6.30
C ARG A 146 -11.51 -1.26 6.50
N LEU A 147 -10.30 -1.81 6.43
CA LEU A 147 -10.06 -3.24 6.64
C LEU A 147 -10.21 -3.61 8.12
N ALA A 148 -9.70 -2.78 9.01
CA ALA A 148 -9.90 -2.97 10.45
C ALA A 148 -11.39 -2.98 10.82
N ALA A 149 -12.19 -2.06 10.25
CA ALA A 149 -13.64 -2.03 10.43
C ALA A 149 -14.30 -3.32 9.93
N MET A 150 -13.94 -3.79 8.74
CA MET A 150 -14.44 -5.06 8.19
C MET A 150 -14.10 -6.24 9.09
N LEU A 151 -12.85 -6.34 9.54
CA LEU A 151 -12.38 -7.42 10.43
C LEU A 151 -13.09 -7.41 11.80
N LEU A 152 -13.44 -6.23 12.31
CA LEU A 152 -14.12 -6.08 13.61
C LEU A 152 -15.65 -6.16 13.54
N SER A 153 -16.23 -6.16 12.34
CA SER A 153 -17.68 -6.21 12.13
C SER A 153 -18.22 -7.63 11.94
N THR A 154 -17.37 -8.63 11.94
CA THR A 154 -17.76 -10.03 11.77
C THR A 154 -18.56 -10.56 12.98
N ARG A 155 -19.53 -11.44 12.72
CA ARG A 155 -20.47 -11.94 13.72
C ARG A 155 -20.09 -13.32 14.26
N ASP A 156 -19.34 -14.07 13.46
CA ASP A 156 -18.90 -15.43 13.81
C ASP A 156 -17.50 -15.72 13.20
N ASP A 157 -16.96 -16.85 13.56
CA ASP A 157 -15.64 -17.29 13.12
C ASP A 157 -15.55 -17.55 11.62
N ALA A 158 -16.64 -17.96 10.96
CA ALA A 158 -16.65 -18.21 9.51
C ALA A 158 -16.54 -16.87 8.76
N GLU A 159 -17.32 -15.86 9.17
CA GLU A 159 -17.22 -14.51 8.64
C GLU A 159 -15.82 -13.92 8.92
N THR A 160 -15.26 -14.15 10.12
CA THR A 160 -13.93 -13.69 10.49
C THR A 160 -12.85 -14.32 9.60
N ALA A 161 -12.93 -15.62 9.34
CA ALA A 161 -12.00 -16.29 8.44
C ALA A 161 -12.07 -15.74 7.02
N LEU A 162 -13.28 -15.50 6.49
CA LEU A 162 -13.47 -14.88 5.19
C LEU A 162 -12.94 -13.44 5.16
N ALA A 163 -13.24 -12.63 6.18
CA ALA A 163 -12.76 -11.27 6.28
C ALA A 163 -11.22 -11.20 6.33
N CYS A 164 -10.55 -12.16 7.00
CA CYS A 164 -9.10 -12.29 7.00
C CYS A 164 -8.54 -12.58 5.60
N ASP A 165 -9.20 -13.45 4.84
CA ASP A 165 -8.82 -13.74 3.45
C ASP A 165 -8.98 -12.51 2.56
N LEU A 166 -10.11 -11.80 2.68
CA LEU A 166 -10.39 -10.59 1.92
C LEU A 166 -9.40 -9.47 2.27
N ALA A 167 -9.09 -9.28 3.55
CA ALA A 167 -8.09 -8.28 3.98
C ALA A 167 -6.72 -8.59 3.38
N ALA A 168 -6.27 -9.84 3.46
CA ALA A 168 -4.98 -10.26 2.89
C ALA A 168 -4.93 -10.08 1.36
N LEU A 169 -6.03 -10.35 0.66
CA LEU A 169 -6.14 -10.16 -0.79
C LEU A 169 -6.13 -8.67 -1.20
N LEU A 170 -6.75 -7.81 -0.40
CA LEU A 170 -6.84 -6.38 -0.67
C LEU A 170 -5.51 -5.64 -0.39
N GLU A 171 -4.75 -6.08 0.61
CA GLU A 171 -3.43 -5.52 0.93
C GLU A 171 -2.32 -6.05 0.01
N ALA A 172 -2.50 -7.24 -0.55
CA ALA A 172 -1.49 -7.86 -1.37
C ALA A 172 -1.49 -7.33 -2.82
N ARG A 173 -0.35 -7.53 -3.48
CA ARG A 173 -0.31 -7.41 -4.94
C ARG A 173 -1.22 -8.47 -5.56
N ASP A 174 -1.91 -8.10 -6.65
CA ASP A 174 -2.76 -9.02 -7.41
C ASP A 174 -2.02 -10.33 -7.72
N PRO A 175 -2.52 -11.47 -7.23
CA PRO A 175 -1.90 -12.76 -7.51
C PRO A 175 -2.14 -13.22 -8.95
N ILE A 176 -3.16 -12.67 -9.64
CA ILE A 176 -3.49 -13.03 -11.02
C ILE A 176 -2.60 -12.22 -11.98
N ARG A 177 -1.96 -12.92 -12.91
CA ARG A 177 -1.16 -12.28 -13.95
C ARG A 177 -2.08 -11.74 -15.04
N ALA A 178 -1.93 -10.47 -15.38
CA ALA A 178 -2.61 -9.91 -16.53
C ALA A 178 -2.13 -10.61 -17.79
N MET A 179 -3.04 -11.27 -18.52
CA MET A 179 -2.75 -11.83 -19.84
C MET A 179 -2.89 -10.74 -20.89
N PRO A 180 -2.00 -10.68 -21.90
CA PRO A 180 -2.19 -9.77 -23.01
C PRO A 180 -3.54 -10.00 -23.67
N GLY A 181 -4.39 -8.97 -23.76
CA GLY A 181 -5.72 -9.04 -24.38
C GLY A 181 -6.85 -9.51 -23.46
N SER A 182 -6.59 -9.97 -22.25
CA SER A 182 -7.63 -10.16 -21.26
C SER A 182 -7.92 -8.82 -20.57
N GLY A 183 -9.17 -8.38 -20.56
CA GLY A 183 -9.62 -7.32 -19.67
C GLY A 183 -9.18 -7.66 -18.24
N ARG A 184 -8.73 -6.67 -17.46
CA ARG A 184 -8.42 -6.89 -16.03
C ARG A 184 -9.67 -7.47 -15.36
N SER A 185 -9.59 -8.71 -14.95
CA SER A 185 -10.58 -9.26 -14.04
C SER A 185 -10.28 -8.68 -12.65
N ASP A 186 -10.93 -7.59 -12.31
CA ASP A 186 -10.86 -6.98 -10.97
C ASP A 186 -11.74 -7.71 -9.96
N ALA A 187 -12.31 -8.84 -10.34
CA ALA A 187 -13.21 -9.60 -9.48
C ALA A 187 -12.43 -10.16 -8.28
N LEU A 188 -12.66 -9.58 -7.10
CA LEU A 188 -12.12 -10.08 -5.83
C LEU A 188 -12.46 -11.57 -5.63
N ALA A 189 -13.62 -12.01 -6.14
CA ALA A 189 -14.04 -13.40 -6.16
C ALA A 189 -13.03 -14.31 -6.89
N THR A 190 -12.53 -13.90 -8.07
CA THR A 190 -11.54 -14.67 -8.83
C THR A 190 -10.25 -14.85 -8.04
N ARG A 191 -9.78 -13.79 -7.36
CA ARG A 191 -8.57 -13.84 -6.51
C ARG A 191 -8.79 -14.76 -5.31
N TRP A 192 -9.97 -14.70 -4.69
CA TRP A 192 -10.30 -15.54 -3.56
C TRP A 192 -10.43 -17.01 -3.99
N GLN A 193 -11.04 -17.32 -5.15
CA GLN A 193 -11.09 -18.66 -5.71
C GLN A 193 -9.69 -19.22 -6.01
N ALA A 194 -8.77 -18.37 -6.51
CA ALA A 194 -7.37 -18.77 -6.72
C ALA A 194 -6.68 -19.12 -5.39
N LEU A 195 -6.95 -18.35 -4.32
CA LEU A 195 -6.43 -18.64 -2.98
C LEU A 195 -7.00 -19.96 -2.43
N ALA A 196 -8.30 -20.20 -2.60
CA ALA A 196 -8.96 -21.45 -2.20
C ALA A 196 -8.40 -22.65 -2.97
N ALA A 197 -8.20 -22.53 -4.29
CA ALA A 197 -7.58 -23.56 -5.10
C ALA A 197 -6.15 -23.87 -4.66
N PHE A 198 -5.37 -22.83 -4.34
CA PHE A 198 -4.00 -22.96 -3.84
C PHE A 198 -3.94 -23.77 -2.53
N ARG A 199 -4.86 -23.52 -1.59
CA ARG A 199 -4.99 -24.29 -0.33
C ARG A 199 -5.32 -25.75 -0.56
N ASN A 200 -6.03 -26.06 -1.65
CA ASN A 200 -6.35 -27.41 -2.10
C ASN A 200 -5.23 -28.04 -2.98
N GLY A 201 -4.04 -27.47 -2.97
CA GLY A 201 -2.87 -27.97 -3.73
C GLY A 201 -2.90 -27.68 -5.23
N ARG A 202 -3.85 -26.88 -5.74
CA ARG A 202 -3.99 -26.53 -7.15
C ARG A 202 -3.69 -25.05 -7.34
N THR A 203 -2.65 -24.71 -8.12
CA THR A 203 -2.36 -23.33 -8.47
C THR A 203 -2.87 -23.06 -9.89
N PRO A 204 -3.82 -22.13 -10.09
CA PRO A 204 -4.25 -21.75 -11.43
C PRO A 204 -3.06 -21.25 -12.27
N ALA A 205 -3.06 -21.56 -13.58
CA ALA A 205 -1.94 -21.24 -14.47
C ALA A 205 -1.64 -19.73 -14.56
N GLU A 206 -2.68 -18.91 -14.46
CA GLU A 206 -2.62 -17.45 -14.46
C GLU A 206 -2.18 -16.85 -13.13
N ALA A 207 -2.13 -17.65 -12.04
CA ALA A 207 -1.84 -17.17 -10.71
C ALA A 207 -0.36 -17.36 -10.33
N SER A 208 0.18 -16.41 -9.58
CA SER A 208 1.52 -16.49 -8.98
C SER A 208 1.47 -17.30 -7.68
N ARG A 209 2.10 -18.49 -7.68
CA ARG A 209 2.19 -19.35 -6.50
C ARG A 209 2.83 -18.63 -5.30
N SER A 210 3.89 -17.87 -5.52
CA SER A 210 4.56 -17.14 -4.43
C SER A 210 3.68 -16.04 -3.85
N SER A 211 2.89 -15.34 -4.69
CA SER A 211 1.93 -14.35 -4.21
C SER A 211 0.82 -15.00 -3.42
N LEU A 212 0.25 -16.11 -3.88
CA LEU A 212 -0.80 -16.86 -3.15
C LEU A 212 -0.28 -17.39 -1.81
N GLN A 213 0.95 -17.87 -1.76
CA GLN A 213 1.59 -18.31 -0.51
C GLN A 213 1.74 -17.15 0.49
N ALA A 214 2.16 -15.98 0.04
CA ALA A 214 2.28 -14.79 0.88
C ALA A 214 0.91 -14.33 1.39
N ILE A 215 -0.12 -14.34 0.54
CA ILE A 215 -1.49 -13.99 0.89
C ILE A 215 -2.05 -14.97 1.93
N ASP A 216 -1.85 -16.28 1.74
CA ASP A 216 -2.31 -17.29 2.71
C ASP A 216 -1.62 -17.14 4.08
N ALA A 217 -0.33 -16.86 4.08
CA ALA A 217 0.42 -16.58 5.31
C ALA A 217 -0.11 -15.30 6.03
N ALA A 218 -0.41 -14.24 5.28
CA ALA A 218 -0.99 -13.01 5.81
C ALA A 218 -2.40 -13.26 6.39
N ALA A 219 -3.26 -13.97 5.67
CA ALA A 219 -4.60 -14.34 6.14
C ALA A 219 -4.53 -15.20 7.42
N ALA A 220 -3.59 -16.14 7.50
CA ALA A 220 -3.34 -16.94 8.71
C ALA A 220 -2.86 -16.08 9.88
N GLN A 221 -2.05 -15.06 9.62
CA GLN A 221 -1.62 -14.10 10.64
C GLN A 221 -2.81 -13.30 11.18
N TRP A 222 -3.71 -12.82 10.32
CA TRP A 222 -4.93 -12.14 10.72
C TRP A 222 -5.82 -13.03 11.59
N ARG A 223 -6.08 -14.29 11.17
CA ARG A 223 -6.86 -15.24 11.97
C ARG A 223 -6.27 -15.44 13.37
N ARG A 224 -4.96 -15.64 13.48
CA ARG A 224 -4.30 -15.76 14.80
C ARG A 224 -4.48 -14.50 15.65
N ARG A 225 -4.33 -13.32 15.03
CA ARG A 225 -4.47 -12.03 15.73
C ARG A 225 -5.89 -11.80 16.27
N LEU A 226 -6.89 -12.25 15.50
CA LEU A 226 -8.30 -12.16 15.87
C LEU A 226 -8.81 -13.35 16.69
N ARG A 227 -7.93 -14.32 17.01
CA ARG A 227 -8.27 -15.55 17.72
C ARG A 227 -9.39 -16.35 17.05
N CYS A 228 -9.38 -16.40 15.73
CA CYS A 228 -10.32 -17.12 14.91
C CYS A 228 -9.79 -18.54 14.65
N ASP A 229 -10.48 -19.55 15.16
CA ASP A 229 -10.13 -20.97 15.00
C ASP A 229 -10.77 -21.59 13.75
N ALA A 230 -11.67 -20.91 13.08
CA ALA A 230 -12.32 -21.41 11.88
C ALA A 230 -11.29 -21.68 10.77
N LYS A 231 -11.48 -22.81 10.09
CA LYS A 231 -10.73 -23.09 8.87
C LYS A 231 -11.14 -22.12 7.77
N PRO A 232 -10.18 -21.61 6.96
CA PRO A 232 -10.53 -20.77 5.83
C PRO A 232 -11.46 -21.50 4.87
N ALA A 233 -12.41 -20.80 4.28
CA ALA A 233 -13.29 -21.38 3.29
C ALA A 233 -12.48 -21.95 2.11
N GLN A 234 -12.84 -23.15 1.68
CA GLN A 234 -12.16 -23.92 0.62
C GLN A 234 -12.92 -23.91 -0.71
N SER A 235 -14.14 -23.42 -0.70
CA SER A 235 -14.99 -23.27 -1.90
C SER A 235 -15.99 -22.14 -1.71
N ALA A 236 -16.35 -21.51 -2.82
CA ALA A 236 -17.52 -20.64 -2.88
C ALA A 236 -18.77 -21.53 -3.07
#